data_2d504e641264800937eb6c4cae225505
#
_entry.id   2d504e641264800937eb6c4cae225505
#
_cell.length_a   1.000
_cell.length_b   1.000
_cell.length_c   1.000
_cell.angle_alpha   90.00
_cell.angle_beta   90.00
_cell.angle_gamma   90.00
#
_symmetry.space_group_name_H-M   'P 1'
#
loop_
_entity.id
_entity.type
_entity.pdbx_description
1 polymer ?
#
loop_
_entity_poly.entity_id
_entity_poly.type
_entity_poly.pdbx_seq_one_letter_code
_entity_poly.pdbx_strand_id
1 'polypeptide(L)'
;MLIRDWMAKDVITVSPDTSMMKASKALKAHDISRVPVVDHSGRVVGIVSDRDIKEASPSKATTLDVHELYYLLSEIKVKDIMTVDPLVTSPTNTVENAAMMMIEKDFGGLPVVDDDGKLVGIITVSDIFNVLISITGVRQGGVQFGIRLPNEAGTLRPILNVMRAHKARIVSILSSMEEEEGKGTRDVNIRIMPMERTKENQIIEELKSQFDVIFWARDNVHPQ
;
A
#
# COMPACT_ATOMS: atom_id res chain seq x y z
N MET A 1 10.13 2.10 -5.96
CA MET A 1 9.72 3.50 -5.61
C MET A 1 10.19 3.78 -4.19
N LEU A 2 10.53 5.04 -3.83
CA LEU A 2 11.07 5.32 -2.50
C LEU A 2 9.94 5.63 -1.50
N ILE A 3 10.09 5.15 -0.27
CA ILE A 3 9.11 5.35 0.81
C ILE A 3 8.84 6.83 1.08
N ARG A 4 9.88 7.70 1.06
CA ARG A 4 9.74 9.15 1.30
C ARG A 4 8.74 9.87 0.39
N ASP A 5 8.45 9.29 -0.78
CA ASP A 5 7.55 9.89 -1.77
C ASP A 5 6.08 9.49 -1.53
N TRP A 6 5.84 8.49 -0.65
CA TRP A 6 4.54 7.87 -0.43
C TRP A 6 4.10 7.80 1.03
N MET A 7 5.05 7.93 1.97
CA MET A 7 4.75 7.93 3.39
C MET A 7 3.95 9.16 3.83
N ALA A 8 3.11 9.01 4.84
CA ALA A 8 2.55 10.15 5.57
C ALA A 8 3.67 10.80 6.40
N LYS A 9 3.81 12.14 6.29
CA LYS A 9 4.84 12.93 6.99
C LYS A 9 4.31 13.55 8.27
N ASP A 10 3.06 13.97 8.28
CA ASP A 10 2.38 14.51 9.46
C ASP A 10 1.83 13.37 10.31
N VAL A 11 2.73 12.74 11.08
CA VAL A 11 2.40 11.54 11.85
C VAL A 11 1.88 11.92 13.22
N ILE A 12 0.69 11.45 13.56
CA ILE A 12 0.15 11.51 14.92
C ILE A 12 0.94 10.53 15.79
N THR A 13 1.45 11.00 16.92
CA THR A 13 2.26 10.19 17.85
C THR A 13 1.71 10.28 19.27
N VAL A 14 2.11 9.33 20.10
CA VAL A 14 1.88 9.35 21.56
C VAL A 14 3.18 9.08 22.29
N SER A 15 3.23 9.42 23.57
CA SER A 15 4.34 9.05 24.46
C SER A 15 4.05 7.73 25.19
N PRO A 16 5.06 7.04 25.73
CA PRO A 16 4.87 5.84 26.55
C PRO A 16 3.92 6.03 27.73
N ASP A 17 3.91 7.22 28.31
CA ASP A 17 3.09 7.55 29.49
C ASP A 17 1.68 8.07 29.12
N THR A 18 1.34 8.17 27.85
CA THR A 18 -0.03 8.49 27.41
C THR A 18 -0.96 7.38 27.87
N SER A 19 -2.15 7.75 28.40
CA SER A 19 -3.15 6.73 28.76
C SER A 19 -3.74 6.05 27.52
N MET A 20 -4.07 4.76 27.65
CA MET A 20 -4.71 3.98 26.61
C MET A 20 -5.96 4.67 26.06
N MET A 21 -6.76 5.31 26.94
CA MET A 21 -7.95 6.05 26.54
C MET A 21 -7.61 7.25 25.62
N LYS A 22 -6.54 7.99 25.90
CA LYS A 22 -6.09 9.10 25.03
C LYS A 22 -5.60 8.58 23.69
N ALA A 23 -4.84 7.47 23.68
CA ALA A 23 -4.41 6.82 22.44
C ALA A 23 -5.61 6.35 21.59
N SER A 24 -6.63 5.71 22.22
CA SER A 24 -7.86 5.30 21.55
C SER A 24 -8.63 6.49 20.95
N LYS A 25 -8.70 7.62 21.67
CA LYS A 25 -9.31 8.85 21.15
C LYS A 25 -8.54 9.41 19.95
N ALA A 26 -7.21 9.39 20.00
CA ALA A 26 -6.37 9.85 18.89
C ALA A 26 -6.59 8.99 17.63
N LEU A 27 -6.60 7.66 17.76
CA LEU A 27 -6.90 6.75 16.65
C LEU A 27 -8.23 7.08 15.98
N LYS A 28 -9.30 7.23 16.79
CA LYS A 28 -10.65 7.54 16.29
C LYS A 28 -10.78 8.94 15.69
N ALA A 29 -10.16 9.94 16.33
CA ALA A 29 -10.28 11.33 15.88
C ALA A 29 -9.59 11.57 14.52
N HIS A 30 -8.54 10.81 14.23
CA HIS A 30 -7.77 10.91 12.98
C HIS A 30 -8.06 9.79 11.99
N ASP A 31 -9.02 8.90 12.28
CA ASP A 31 -9.39 7.75 11.46
C ASP A 31 -8.18 6.88 11.07
N ILE A 32 -7.31 6.60 12.04
CA ILE A 32 -6.10 5.80 11.88
C ILE A 32 -6.15 4.55 12.75
N SER A 33 -5.52 3.47 12.29
CA SER A 33 -5.53 2.17 12.97
C SER A 33 -4.33 1.94 13.89
N ARG A 34 -3.32 2.83 13.84
CA ARG A 34 -2.10 2.72 14.66
C ARG A 34 -1.42 4.06 14.83
N VAL A 35 -0.67 4.20 15.93
CA VAL A 35 0.15 5.38 16.20
C VAL A 35 1.54 4.94 16.67
N PRO A 36 2.62 5.54 16.15
CA PRO A 36 3.94 5.37 16.71
C PRO A 36 4.02 5.96 18.12
N VAL A 37 4.79 5.29 18.98
CA VAL A 37 5.11 5.76 20.32
C VAL A 37 6.53 6.31 20.28
N VAL A 38 6.69 7.57 20.66
CA VAL A 38 7.98 8.25 20.62
C VAL A 38 8.40 8.71 22.00
N ASP A 39 9.69 8.70 22.23
CA ASP A 39 10.30 9.27 23.44
C ASP A 39 10.43 10.80 23.36
N HIS A 40 10.99 11.42 24.41
CA HIS A 40 11.20 12.87 24.46
C HIS A 40 12.17 13.42 23.39
N SER A 41 13.00 12.55 22.80
CA SER A 41 13.92 12.91 21.73
C SER A 41 13.31 12.75 20.32
N GLY A 42 12.07 12.23 20.24
CA GLY A 42 11.36 11.93 19.00
C GLY A 42 11.74 10.58 18.38
N ARG A 43 12.48 9.72 19.12
CA ARG A 43 12.82 8.37 18.66
C ARG A 43 11.65 7.43 18.85
N VAL A 44 11.47 6.52 17.89
CA VAL A 44 10.44 5.48 17.96
C VAL A 44 10.86 4.45 19.00
N VAL A 45 10.03 4.28 20.03
CA VAL A 45 10.22 3.29 21.10
C VAL A 45 9.13 2.23 21.14
N GLY A 46 8.04 2.44 20.38
CA GLY A 46 6.94 1.49 20.29
C GLY A 46 5.97 1.84 19.18
N ILE A 47 4.98 0.98 19.03
CA ILE A 47 3.78 1.22 18.20
C ILE A 47 2.56 0.65 18.92
N VAL A 48 1.44 1.34 18.88
CA VAL A 48 0.16 0.85 19.41
C VAL A 48 -0.92 0.93 18.34
N SER A 49 -1.69 -0.13 18.23
CA SER A 49 -2.78 -0.26 17.26
C SER A 49 -4.15 -0.31 17.93
N ASP A 50 -5.20 -0.15 17.13
CA ASP A 50 -6.59 -0.38 17.57
C ASP A 50 -6.81 -1.81 18.09
N ARG A 51 -6.07 -2.80 17.55
CA ARG A 51 -6.09 -4.18 18.03
C ARG A 51 -5.53 -4.30 19.44
N ASP A 52 -4.37 -3.72 19.71
CA ASP A 52 -3.73 -3.75 21.05
C ASP A 52 -4.65 -3.12 22.10
N ILE A 53 -5.28 -2.00 21.75
CA ILE A 53 -6.26 -1.32 22.63
C ILE A 53 -7.49 -2.21 22.90
N LYS A 54 -8.00 -2.91 21.88
CA LYS A 54 -9.14 -3.83 22.03
C LYS A 54 -8.79 -5.03 22.88
N GLU A 55 -7.61 -5.61 22.70
CA GLU A 55 -7.13 -6.75 23.48
C GLU A 55 -6.90 -6.39 24.95
N ALA A 56 -6.38 -5.19 25.24
CA ALA A 56 -6.19 -4.68 26.59
C ALA A 56 -7.48 -4.19 27.26
N SER A 57 -8.57 -4.04 26.51
CA SER A 57 -9.84 -3.55 27.04
C SER A 57 -10.65 -4.69 27.67
N PRO A 58 -11.30 -4.48 28.84
CA PRO A 58 -12.21 -5.45 29.42
C PRO A 58 -13.30 -5.89 28.44
N SER A 59 -13.66 -7.15 28.50
CA SER A 59 -14.73 -7.68 27.64
C SER A 59 -16.09 -7.02 27.97
N LYS A 60 -17.01 -7.01 27.00
CA LYS A 60 -18.38 -6.53 27.20
C LYS A 60 -19.16 -7.32 28.26
N ALA A 61 -18.67 -8.47 28.68
CA ALA A 61 -19.25 -9.32 29.73
C ALA A 61 -18.79 -8.94 31.14
N THR A 62 -18.03 -7.85 31.31
CA THR A 62 -17.60 -7.39 32.65
C THR A 62 -18.80 -6.90 33.44
N THR A 63 -18.77 -7.13 34.76
CA THR A 63 -19.75 -6.63 35.73
C THR A 63 -19.40 -5.24 36.25
N LEU A 64 -18.32 -4.65 35.79
CA LEU A 64 -17.89 -3.29 36.17
C LEU A 64 -18.90 -2.25 35.68
N ASP A 65 -19.13 -1.24 36.50
CA ASP A 65 -19.90 -0.10 36.06
C ASP A 65 -19.11 0.79 35.07
N VAL A 66 -19.79 1.70 34.41
CA VAL A 66 -19.17 2.57 33.38
C VAL A 66 -18.06 3.44 33.96
N HIS A 67 -18.19 3.89 35.21
CA HIS A 67 -17.22 4.78 35.88
C HIS A 67 -15.96 3.99 36.26
N GLU A 68 -16.11 2.78 36.78
CA GLU A 68 -15.00 1.87 37.10
C GLU A 68 -14.22 1.51 35.83
N LEU A 69 -14.94 1.21 34.73
CA LEU A 69 -14.32 0.93 33.45
C LEU A 69 -13.52 2.13 32.93
N TYR A 70 -14.08 3.34 32.95
CA TYR A 70 -13.35 4.55 32.57
C TYR A 70 -12.12 4.80 33.43
N TYR A 71 -12.21 4.58 34.73
CA TYR A 71 -11.08 4.72 35.63
C TYR A 71 -9.95 3.75 35.24
N LEU A 72 -10.25 2.48 35.12
CA LEU A 72 -9.27 1.45 34.74
C LEU A 72 -8.60 1.75 33.38
N LEU A 73 -9.39 2.10 32.37
CA LEU A 73 -8.85 2.46 31.05
C LEU A 73 -7.98 3.74 31.08
N SER A 74 -8.15 4.61 32.07
CA SER A 74 -7.31 5.81 32.25
C SER A 74 -5.98 5.53 32.90
N GLU A 75 -5.90 4.48 33.72
CA GLU A 75 -4.68 4.06 34.42
C GLU A 75 -3.72 3.29 33.52
N ILE A 76 -4.24 2.50 32.58
CA ILE A 76 -3.41 1.75 31.62
C ILE A 76 -2.67 2.75 30.74
N LYS A 77 -1.35 2.64 30.68
CA LYS A 77 -0.48 3.46 29.83
C LYS A 77 -0.16 2.75 28.52
N VAL A 78 0.18 3.53 27.50
CA VAL A 78 0.58 3.01 26.20
C VAL A 78 1.76 2.06 26.31
N LYS A 79 2.73 2.33 27.17
CA LYS A 79 3.88 1.45 27.42
C LYS A 79 3.53 0.05 27.91
N ASP A 80 2.34 -0.11 28.51
CA ASP A 80 1.89 -1.39 29.06
C ASP A 80 1.26 -2.31 27.99
N ILE A 81 0.90 -1.73 26.83
CA ILE A 81 0.17 -2.41 25.75
C ILE A 81 0.83 -2.30 24.38
N MET A 82 1.83 -1.42 24.20
CA MET A 82 2.50 -1.21 22.91
C MET A 82 3.40 -2.38 22.55
N THR A 83 3.59 -2.60 21.25
CA THR A 83 4.72 -3.39 20.77
C THR A 83 5.98 -2.56 20.95
N VAL A 84 6.90 -3.04 21.79
CA VAL A 84 8.19 -2.40 22.07
C VAL A 84 9.17 -2.69 20.93
N ASP A 85 10.08 -1.76 20.63
CA ASP A 85 11.08 -1.86 19.56
C ASP A 85 10.47 -2.37 18.23
N PRO A 86 9.49 -1.65 17.68
CA PRO A 86 8.79 -2.09 16.51
C PRO A 86 9.71 -2.11 15.29
N LEU A 87 9.38 -2.96 14.31
CA LEU A 87 10.05 -2.92 13.03
C LEU A 87 9.87 -1.55 12.37
N VAL A 88 10.96 -0.92 12.01
CA VAL A 88 10.99 0.39 11.35
C VAL A 88 11.61 0.28 9.96
N THR A 89 11.45 1.31 9.15
CA THR A 89 12.06 1.40 7.82
C THR A 89 12.67 2.79 7.60
N SER A 90 13.43 2.95 6.52
CA SER A 90 14.09 4.21 6.14
C SER A 90 13.34 4.93 5.01
N PRO A 91 13.39 6.27 4.93
CA PRO A 91 12.85 7.03 3.79
C PRO A 91 13.45 6.65 2.43
N THR A 92 14.67 6.13 2.44
CA THR A 92 15.42 5.72 1.24
C THR A 92 15.17 4.27 0.84
N ASN A 93 14.49 3.50 1.67
CA ASN A 93 14.06 2.14 1.31
C ASN A 93 12.95 2.18 0.28
N THR A 94 12.69 1.04 -0.37
CA THR A 94 11.66 0.95 -1.40
C THR A 94 10.30 0.56 -0.82
N VAL A 95 9.23 1.00 -1.48
CA VAL A 95 7.85 0.63 -1.13
C VAL A 95 7.65 -0.88 -1.25
N GLU A 96 8.30 -1.51 -2.23
CA GLU A 96 8.26 -2.95 -2.48
C GLU A 96 8.86 -3.72 -1.29
N ASN A 97 10.02 -3.28 -0.77
CA ASN A 97 10.60 -3.88 0.43
C ASN A 97 9.72 -3.69 1.66
N ALA A 98 9.11 -2.50 1.83
CA ALA A 98 8.16 -2.28 2.92
C ALA A 98 6.97 -3.22 2.82
N ALA A 99 6.43 -3.44 1.61
CA ALA A 99 5.34 -4.39 1.39
C ALA A 99 5.73 -5.83 1.78
N MET A 100 6.93 -6.28 1.39
CA MET A 100 7.45 -7.59 1.77
C MET A 100 7.56 -7.72 3.30
N MET A 101 8.16 -6.72 3.97
CA MET A 101 8.27 -6.71 5.44
C MET A 101 6.91 -6.77 6.12
N MET A 102 5.91 -6.05 5.61
CA MET A 102 4.55 -6.07 6.15
C MET A 102 3.88 -7.44 6.02
N ILE A 103 4.04 -8.10 4.85
CA ILE A 103 3.47 -9.43 4.60
C ILE A 103 4.15 -10.49 5.45
N GLU A 104 5.49 -10.53 5.48
CA GLU A 104 6.25 -11.55 6.21
C GLU A 104 6.04 -11.50 7.73
N LYS A 105 5.78 -10.32 8.27
CA LYS A 105 5.62 -10.10 9.72
C LYS A 105 4.19 -9.82 10.15
N ASP A 106 3.21 -9.87 9.23
CA ASP A 106 1.79 -9.55 9.47
C ASP A 106 1.60 -8.15 10.09
N PHE A 107 2.36 -7.16 9.60
CA PHE A 107 2.26 -5.78 10.05
C PHE A 107 1.46 -4.93 9.06
N GLY A 108 0.51 -4.16 9.56
CA GLY A 108 -0.28 -3.26 8.71
C GLY A 108 0.36 -1.89 8.47
N GLY A 109 1.59 -1.64 8.94
CA GLY A 109 2.33 -0.40 8.71
C GLY A 109 3.62 -0.35 9.50
N LEU A 110 4.55 0.46 9.01
CA LEU A 110 5.91 0.62 9.54
C LEU A 110 6.19 2.09 9.83
N PRO A 111 6.65 2.45 11.04
CA PRO A 111 7.24 3.76 11.27
C PRO A 111 8.46 3.94 10.37
N VAL A 112 8.62 5.15 9.83
CA VAL A 112 9.76 5.53 9.00
C VAL A 112 10.65 6.43 9.83
N VAL A 113 11.92 6.05 9.97
CA VAL A 113 12.87 6.76 10.82
C VAL A 113 14.08 7.25 10.01
N ASP A 114 14.69 8.33 10.48
CA ASP A 114 16.00 8.79 9.99
C ASP A 114 17.16 7.98 10.58
N ASP A 115 18.39 8.38 10.23
CA ASP A 115 19.61 7.71 10.68
C ASP A 115 19.85 7.83 12.20
N ASP A 116 19.20 8.78 12.87
CA ASP A 116 19.21 8.96 14.32
C ASP A 116 18.11 8.16 15.04
N GLY A 117 17.26 7.45 14.29
CA GLY A 117 16.10 6.72 14.82
C GLY A 117 14.90 7.60 15.15
N LYS A 118 14.88 8.86 14.72
CA LYS A 118 13.74 9.76 14.90
C LYS A 118 12.68 9.49 13.85
N LEU A 119 11.43 9.59 14.27
CA LEU A 119 10.29 9.42 13.40
C LEU A 119 10.21 10.55 12.36
N VAL A 120 10.19 10.19 11.08
CA VAL A 120 10.04 11.12 9.95
C VAL A 120 8.81 10.82 9.08
N GLY A 121 8.13 9.71 9.33
CA GLY A 121 6.93 9.31 8.60
C GLY A 121 6.35 7.99 9.08
N ILE A 122 5.26 7.60 8.44
CA ILE A 122 4.70 6.25 8.57
C ILE A 122 4.25 5.79 7.19
N ILE A 123 4.50 4.52 6.87
CA ILE A 123 3.98 3.88 5.65
C ILE A 123 3.09 2.71 6.05
N THR A 124 1.92 2.62 5.42
CA THR A 124 0.89 1.62 5.75
C THR A 124 0.52 0.79 4.52
N VAL A 125 -0.21 -0.31 4.74
CA VAL A 125 -0.77 -1.13 3.65
C VAL A 125 -1.65 -0.29 2.71
N SER A 126 -2.39 0.70 3.25
CA SER A 126 -3.19 1.62 2.42
C SER A 126 -2.33 2.45 1.49
N ASP A 127 -1.13 2.88 1.94
CA ASP A 127 -0.19 3.62 1.10
C ASP A 127 0.37 2.71 0.00
N ILE A 128 0.69 1.44 0.30
CA ILE A 128 1.09 0.45 -0.70
C ILE A 128 0.00 0.28 -1.79
N PHE A 129 -1.27 0.18 -1.40
CA PHE A 129 -2.38 0.13 -2.37
C PHE A 129 -2.49 1.42 -3.19
N ASN A 130 -2.28 2.59 -2.59
CA ASN A 130 -2.27 3.86 -3.32
C ASN A 130 -1.14 3.92 -4.36
N VAL A 131 0.04 3.39 -4.00
CA VAL A 131 1.14 3.20 -4.95
C VAL A 131 0.71 2.31 -6.10
N LEU A 132 0.13 1.14 -5.83
CA LEU A 132 -0.35 0.21 -6.87
C LEU A 132 -1.36 0.89 -7.82
N ILE A 133 -2.35 1.58 -7.27
CA ILE A 133 -3.35 2.35 -8.03
C ILE A 133 -2.68 3.40 -8.91
N SER A 134 -1.67 4.08 -8.38
CA SER A 134 -0.94 5.13 -9.12
C SER A 134 -0.14 4.56 -10.28
N ILE A 135 0.66 3.50 -10.05
CA ILE A 135 1.54 2.93 -11.09
C ILE A 135 0.78 2.18 -12.17
N THR A 136 -0.36 1.57 -11.82
CA THR A 136 -1.22 0.91 -12.82
C THR A 136 -1.99 1.92 -13.67
N GLY A 137 -2.12 3.15 -13.19
CA GLY A 137 -2.84 4.21 -13.89
C GLY A 137 -4.35 3.97 -14.02
N VAL A 138 -4.92 3.13 -13.16
CA VAL A 138 -6.36 2.78 -13.24
C VAL A 138 -7.27 4.00 -13.14
N ARG A 139 -6.87 5.04 -12.38
CA ARG A 139 -7.66 6.28 -12.26
C ARG A 139 -7.72 7.10 -13.54
N GLN A 140 -6.79 6.90 -14.48
CA GLN A 140 -6.79 7.55 -15.78
C GLN A 140 -7.79 6.90 -16.76
N GLY A 141 -8.33 5.74 -16.43
CA GLY A 141 -9.20 4.97 -17.30
C GLY A 141 -8.48 4.36 -18.50
N GLY A 142 -9.19 4.21 -19.60
CA GLY A 142 -8.66 3.70 -20.88
C GLY A 142 -8.81 2.18 -21.02
N VAL A 143 -7.91 1.58 -21.80
CA VAL A 143 -7.94 0.14 -22.08
C VAL A 143 -6.71 -0.51 -21.51
N GLN A 144 -6.90 -1.61 -20.80
CA GLN A 144 -5.85 -2.50 -20.33
C GLN A 144 -5.84 -3.78 -21.17
N PHE A 145 -4.64 -4.23 -21.52
CA PHE A 145 -4.39 -5.48 -22.24
C PHE A 145 -3.50 -6.37 -21.39
N GLY A 146 -3.87 -7.63 -21.22
CA GLY A 146 -3.00 -8.71 -20.74
C GLY A 146 -2.55 -9.54 -21.92
N ILE A 147 -1.26 -9.66 -22.14
CA ILE A 147 -0.66 -10.32 -23.30
C ILE A 147 0.42 -11.27 -22.80
N ARG A 148 0.35 -12.53 -23.25
CA ARG A 148 1.38 -13.53 -22.98
C ARG A 148 2.47 -13.47 -24.03
N LEU A 149 3.71 -13.41 -23.56
CA LEU A 149 4.89 -13.30 -24.42
C LEU A 149 5.92 -14.35 -24.05
N PRO A 150 6.76 -14.79 -25.01
CA PRO A 150 7.99 -15.50 -24.66
C PRO A 150 8.86 -14.66 -23.73
N ASN A 151 9.47 -15.31 -22.74
CA ASN A 151 10.38 -14.63 -21.81
C ASN A 151 11.78 -14.43 -22.43
N GLU A 152 11.82 -13.69 -23.54
CA GLU A 152 13.01 -13.41 -24.33
C GLU A 152 13.20 -11.90 -24.51
N ALA A 153 14.45 -11.50 -24.75
CA ALA A 153 14.75 -10.09 -25.01
C ALA A 153 14.08 -9.60 -26.30
N GLY A 154 13.47 -8.40 -26.23
CA GLY A 154 12.88 -7.74 -27.40
C GLY A 154 11.44 -8.12 -27.73
N THR A 155 10.84 -9.11 -27.06
CA THR A 155 9.46 -9.58 -27.33
C THR A 155 8.38 -8.52 -27.09
N LEU A 156 8.66 -7.51 -26.28
CA LEU A 156 7.74 -6.37 -26.06
C LEU A 156 7.73 -5.38 -27.24
N ARG A 157 8.80 -5.29 -28.02
CA ARG A 157 8.96 -4.30 -29.08
C ARG A 157 7.86 -4.32 -30.15
N PRO A 158 7.42 -5.49 -30.66
CA PRO A 158 6.32 -5.53 -31.65
C PRO A 158 5.02 -4.92 -31.10
N ILE A 159 4.68 -5.16 -29.84
CA ILE A 159 3.48 -4.57 -29.20
C ILE A 159 3.61 -3.05 -29.11
N LEU A 160 4.78 -2.55 -28.72
CA LEU A 160 5.02 -1.10 -28.66
C LEU A 160 4.93 -0.45 -30.06
N ASN A 161 5.27 -1.17 -31.11
CA ASN A 161 5.12 -0.70 -32.49
C ASN A 161 3.62 -0.56 -32.86
N VAL A 162 2.75 -1.49 -32.48
CA VAL A 162 1.30 -1.38 -32.66
C VAL A 162 0.78 -0.15 -31.90
N MET A 163 1.14 0.01 -30.63
CA MET A 163 0.73 1.19 -29.84
C MET A 163 1.17 2.49 -30.51
N ARG A 164 2.39 2.53 -31.03
CA ARG A 164 2.94 3.70 -31.73
C ARG A 164 2.21 3.99 -33.04
N ALA A 165 1.89 2.96 -33.86
CA ALA A 165 1.16 3.11 -35.11
C ALA A 165 -0.20 3.76 -34.91
N HIS A 166 -0.89 3.38 -33.86
CA HIS A 166 -2.19 3.96 -33.46
C HIS A 166 -2.07 5.25 -32.63
N LYS A 167 -0.85 5.76 -32.37
CA LYS A 167 -0.59 6.92 -31.53
C LYS A 167 -1.18 6.77 -30.11
N ALA A 168 -1.28 5.54 -29.61
CA ALA A 168 -1.77 5.25 -28.28
C ALA A 168 -0.74 5.71 -27.24
N ARG A 169 -1.20 6.47 -26.22
CA ARG A 169 -0.36 6.90 -25.10
C ARG A 169 -0.38 5.83 -24.01
N ILE A 170 0.77 5.23 -23.78
CA ILE A 170 0.91 4.21 -22.73
C ILE A 170 0.95 4.89 -21.37
N VAL A 171 0.16 4.37 -20.42
CA VAL A 171 0.09 4.81 -19.02
C VAL A 171 1.01 3.94 -18.17
N SER A 172 0.91 2.63 -18.34
CA SER A 172 1.71 1.67 -17.56
C SER A 172 2.05 0.43 -18.38
N ILE A 173 3.18 -0.17 -18.03
CA ILE A 173 3.57 -1.51 -18.49
C ILE A 173 4.03 -2.27 -17.24
N LEU A 174 3.35 -3.35 -16.92
CA LEU A 174 3.70 -4.23 -15.81
C LEU A 174 3.94 -5.62 -16.36
N SER A 175 5.00 -6.27 -15.94
CA SER A 175 5.33 -7.63 -16.36
C SER A 175 5.48 -8.52 -15.14
N SER A 176 4.81 -9.67 -15.16
CA SER A 176 4.99 -10.74 -14.19
C SER A 176 5.65 -11.94 -14.87
N MET A 177 6.54 -12.61 -14.17
CA MET A 177 7.07 -13.90 -14.59
C MET A 177 6.29 -14.99 -13.86
N GLU A 178 5.83 -16.02 -14.58
CA GLU A 178 5.32 -17.23 -13.94
C GLU A 178 6.50 -17.99 -13.35
N GLU A 179 6.46 -18.32 -12.05
CA GLU A 179 7.51 -19.08 -11.35
C GLU A 179 7.53 -20.58 -11.70
N GLU A 180 6.64 -21.05 -12.58
CA GLU A 180 6.67 -22.46 -12.99
C GLU A 180 7.91 -22.74 -13.83
N GLU A 181 8.80 -23.56 -13.28
CA GLU A 181 9.97 -24.10 -13.99
C GLU A 181 9.54 -24.70 -15.34
N GLY A 182 10.05 -24.14 -16.43
CA GLY A 182 9.87 -24.67 -17.79
C GLY A 182 8.91 -23.91 -18.70
N LYS A 183 8.12 -22.96 -18.22
CA LYS A 183 7.35 -22.05 -19.10
C LYS A 183 8.17 -20.80 -19.38
N GLY A 184 8.84 -20.80 -20.51
CA GLY A 184 9.59 -19.62 -21.02
C GLY A 184 8.66 -18.47 -21.45
N THR A 185 7.60 -18.17 -20.68
CA THR A 185 6.64 -17.10 -20.98
C THR A 185 6.51 -16.14 -19.81
N ARG A 186 6.05 -14.94 -20.10
CA ARG A 186 5.69 -13.90 -19.13
C ARG A 186 4.40 -13.21 -19.55
N ASP A 187 3.61 -12.80 -18.58
CA ASP A 187 2.41 -12.00 -18.83
C ASP A 187 2.76 -10.51 -18.73
N VAL A 188 2.37 -9.74 -19.72
CA VAL A 188 2.59 -8.29 -19.78
C VAL A 188 1.25 -7.58 -19.79
N ASN A 189 1.06 -6.71 -18.81
CA ASN A 189 -0.13 -5.88 -18.68
C ASN A 189 0.20 -4.47 -19.15
N ILE A 190 -0.48 -4.00 -20.19
CA ILE A 190 -0.27 -2.67 -20.77
C ILE A 190 -1.58 -1.89 -20.66
N ARG A 191 -1.50 -0.69 -20.10
CA ARG A 191 -2.63 0.25 -20.06
C ARG A 191 -2.34 1.42 -20.97
N ILE A 192 -3.33 1.81 -21.76
CA ILE A 192 -3.28 3.01 -22.61
C ILE A 192 -4.31 4.04 -22.13
N MET A 193 -4.04 5.32 -22.40
CA MET A 193 -4.97 6.41 -22.14
C MET A 193 -6.27 6.20 -22.95
N PRO A 194 -7.41 6.72 -22.45
CA PRO A 194 -8.66 6.75 -23.21
C PRO A 194 -8.46 7.42 -24.56
N MET A 195 -9.06 6.84 -25.59
CA MET A 195 -9.07 7.40 -26.92
C MET A 195 -10.42 7.13 -27.61
N GLU A 196 -10.56 7.53 -28.86
CA GLU A 196 -11.77 7.27 -29.63
C GLU A 196 -12.06 5.76 -29.72
N ARG A 197 -13.31 5.36 -29.43
CA ARG A 197 -13.70 3.95 -29.30
C ARG A 197 -13.42 3.11 -30.55
N THR A 198 -13.53 3.73 -31.72
CA THR A 198 -13.17 3.10 -33.00
C THR A 198 -11.68 2.74 -33.06
N LYS A 199 -10.82 3.62 -32.59
CA LYS A 199 -9.37 3.39 -32.54
C LYS A 199 -9.00 2.36 -31.46
N GLU A 200 -9.66 2.39 -30.31
CA GLU A 200 -9.48 1.34 -29.29
C GLU A 200 -9.81 -0.03 -29.86
N ASN A 201 -10.94 -0.15 -30.58
CA ASN A 201 -11.34 -1.41 -31.23
C ASN A 201 -10.32 -1.87 -32.27
N GLN A 202 -9.77 -0.96 -33.07
CA GLN A 202 -8.72 -1.29 -34.05
C GLN A 202 -7.48 -1.86 -33.37
N ILE A 203 -7.03 -1.25 -32.25
CA ILE A 203 -5.90 -1.76 -31.47
C ILE A 203 -6.21 -3.15 -30.91
N ILE A 204 -7.41 -3.35 -30.34
CA ILE A 204 -7.84 -4.64 -29.77
C ILE A 204 -7.77 -5.74 -30.84
N GLU A 205 -8.35 -5.50 -32.00
CA GLU A 205 -8.39 -6.51 -33.08
C GLU A 205 -6.99 -6.76 -33.68
N GLU A 206 -6.14 -5.72 -33.83
CA GLU A 206 -4.78 -5.88 -34.29
C GLU A 206 -3.94 -6.68 -33.29
N LEU A 207 -4.04 -6.38 -32.00
CA LEU A 207 -3.32 -7.13 -30.96
C LEU A 207 -3.76 -8.60 -30.94
N LYS A 208 -5.07 -8.88 -31.00
CA LYS A 208 -5.60 -10.25 -31.04
C LYS A 208 -5.13 -11.04 -32.27
N SER A 209 -4.93 -10.36 -33.39
CA SER A 209 -4.50 -11.02 -34.62
C SER A 209 -3.00 -11.40 -34.63
N GLN A 210 -2.20 -10.71 -33.82
CA GLN A 210 -0.73 -10.84 -33.85
C GLN A 210 -0.15 -11.47 -32.58
N PHE A 211 -0.87 -11.42 -31.44
CA PHE A 211 -0.35 -11.80 -30.12
C PHE A 211 -1.35 -12.67 -29.36
N ASP A 212 -0.84 -13.41 -28.37
CA ASP A 212 -1.64 -14.14 -27.40
C ASP A 212 -2.22 -13.17 -26.35
N VAL A 213 -3.38 -12.59 -26.67
CA VAL A 213 -4.11 -11.67 -25.78
C VAL A 213 -4.93 -12.46 -24.79
N ILE A 214 -4.48 -12.49 -23.54
CA ILE A 214 -5.15 -13.18 -22.42
C ILE A 214 -6.49 -12.50 -22.08
N PHE A 215 -6.45 -11.17 -22.00
CA PHE A 215 -7.65 -10.34 -21.77
C PHE A 215 -7.46 -8.92 -22.26
N TRP A 216 -8.54 -8.21 -22.39
CA TRP A 216 -8.56 -6.76 -22.44
C TRP A 216 -9.76 -6.24 -21.64
N ALA A 217 -9.61 -5.06 -21.01
CA ALA A 217 -10.64 -4.45 -20.19
C ALA A 217 -10.66 -2.93 -20.40
N ARG A 218 -11.87 -2.36 -20.40
CA ARG A 218 -12.10 -0.92 -20.35
C ARG A 218 -12.50 -0.54 -18.93
N ASP A 219 -11.83 0.42 -18.38
CA ASP A 219 -12.13 0.92 -17.05
C ASP A 219 -13.13 2.06 -17.17
N ASN A 220 -14.33 1.84 -16.68
CA ASN A 220 -15.30 2.91 -16.46
C ASN A 220 -15.03 3.51 -15.08
N VAL A 221 -13.93 4.26 -14.96
CA VAL A 221 -13.70 5.07 -13.77
C VAL A 221 -14.48 6.37 -13.96
N HIS A 222 -15.58 6.52 -13.22
CA HIS A 222 -16.24 7.81 -13.11
C HIS A 222 -15.38 8.66 -12.16
N PRO A 223 -14.77 9.77 -12.62
CA PRO A 223 -14.11 10.69 -11.70
C PRO A 223 -15.15 11.24 -10.73
N GLN A 224 -14.86 11.12 -9.44
CA GLN A 224 -15.60 11.82 -8.39
C GLN A 224 -15.25 13.29 -8.41
#